data_8a442538a186e7bdb39effc637723167
#
_entry.id   8a442538a186e7bdb39effc637723167
#
_cell.length_a   1.000
_cell.length_b   1.000
_cell.length_c   1.000
_cell.angle_alpha   90.00
_cell.angle_beta   90.00
_cell.angle_gamma   90.00
#
_symmetry.space_group_name_H-M   'P 1'
#
loop_
_entity.id
_entity.type
_entity.pdbx_description
1 polymer ?
#
loop_
_entity_poly.entity_id
_entity_poly.type
_entity_poly.pdbx_seq_one_letter_code
_entity_poly.pdbx_strand_id
1 'polypeptide(L)'
;LHQEKLQEAKNAKIDFVMIGDSITHSWSKYPGAFEGSNLLNLGFPGDRTQNVLWRIENGALDGISPKIVTLMIGTNNIHENKKAYPPDKPQDVFEGIQAIVNEVRARLPKSKIVIFSIFPRKAGPAFERAKSVNAMLPQLADGKYVSHFDLNPFFTTEKGQQDKTFYNKDLLHFNEQGYLVWAKALKPLLEKHSLRVNLNALPKSTNIPLPITKDNKPNIIYFMLDEWGYFESSVMGHPILDTPNIDKVASEGIRFTQFLAGASVCAPTRSTLITGQHTGHTTVRGPGCLRANEVTIGSMLKDAGYATGGFGKWGLGDVGTTGVPEKHGFDVFFGYYNQTHAHTFYPRYLIRNSKKVPLAGNTGDFLKGETFSHSLIFKDSLDFIRENKDRPFFAYLPWTPPHGFWTMPDNEPAWKKYKDRKWDAANQKGTHDAQMYAAMVEMVDRQIGEIMDLLKKLRIDDDTIVFISGDNGGKTYFKSDKYPHGFLAPNLNPETGERFRGGKGDFYEGGIRVPFIARWPGKIKAGTVSEHLGYFPDVMPTLAEIANATPRKDTDGISILPTLLGAKNNGSQQQQHKYLYWENKKSIALRINDW
;
A
#
# COMPACT_ATOMS: atom_id res chain seq x y z
N LEU A 1 29.08 11.85 -34.95
CA LEU A 1 27.96 11.59 -34.05
C LEU A 1 27.56 12.82 -33.22
N HIS A 2 28.53 13.56 -32.58
CA HIS A 2 28.19 14.77 -31.83
C HIS A 2 27.54 15.85 -32.70
N GLN A 3 28.14 16.17 -33.85
CA GLN A 3 27.60 17.14 -34.84
C GLN A 3 26.22 16.74 -35.37
N GLU A 4 25.99 15.46 -35.59
CA GLU A 4 24.69 14.92 -36.02
C GLU A 4 23.62 15.18 -34.97
N LYS A 5 23.96 14.97 -33.66
CA LYS A 5 23.05 15.24 -32.56
C LYS A 5 22.76 16.73 -32.36
N LEU A 6 23.73 17.61 -32.60
CA LEU A 6 23.50 19.06 -32.62
C LEU A 6 22.52 19.45 -33.74
N GLN A 7 22.63 18.83 -34.90
CA GLN A 7 21.71 19.08 -36.01
C GLN A 7 20.31 18.54 -35.72
N GLU A 8 20.20 17.35 -35.09
CA GLU A 8 18.94 16.76 -34.66
C GLU A 8 18.23 17.70 -33.67
N ALA A 9 18.95 18.23 -32.68
CA ALA A 9 18.43 19.17 -31.69
C ALA A 9 17.89 20.46 -32.30
N LYS A 10 18.55 20.97 -33.37
CA LYS A 10 18.13 22.22 -34.03
C LYS A 10 16.89 22.04 -34.91
N ASN A 11 16.67 20.83 -35.45
CA ASN A 11 15.64 20.57 -36.44
C ASN A 11 14.32 20.04 -35.86
N ALA A 12 14.27 19.74 -34.55
CA ALA A 12 13.11 19.11 -33.94
C ALA A 12 12.71 19.81 -32.65
N LYS A 13 11.41 19.78 -32.34
CA LYS A 13 10.92 20.08 -30.98
C LYS A 13 11.31 18.91 -30.08
N ILE A 14 12.14 19.17 -29.08
CA ILE A 14 12.58 18.16 -28.12
C ILE A 14 11.78 18.27 -26.82
N ASP A 15 11.08 17.22 -26.44
CA ASP A 15 10.32 17.12 -25.20
C ASP A 15 11.02 16.26 -24.12
N PHE A 16 11.91 15.35 -24.55
CA PHE A 16 12.63 14.41 -23.68
C PHE A 16 14.09 14.26 -24.12
N VAL A 17 15.02 14.29 -23.17
CA VAL A 17 16.46 14.09 -23.43
C VAL A 17 16.98 12.94 -22.57
N MET A 18 17.73 12.03 -23.18
CA MET A 18 18.53 11.03 -22.49
C MET A 18 20.01 11.34 -22.64
N ILE A 19 20.72 11.52 -21.51
CA ILE A 19 22.17 11.75 -21.46
C ILE A 19 22.85 10.51 -20.89
N GLY A 20 23.92 10.04 -21.53
CA GLY A 20 24.66 8.88 -21.01
C GLY A 20 25.73 8.35 -21.96
N ASP A 21 26.12 7.11 -21.73
CA ASP A 21 27.14 6.37 -22.47
C ASP A 21 26.56 5.40 -23.50
N SER A 22 27.30 4.31 -23.81
CA SER A 22 26.87 3.27 -24.77
C SER A 22 25.57 2.57 -24.37
N ILE A 23 25.24 2.46 -23.09
CA ILE A 23 24.00 1.84 -22.63
C ILE A 23 22.82 2.74 -23.01
N THR A 24 22.94 4.05 -22.78
CA THR A 24 21.94 5.05 -23.24
C THR A 24 21.89 5.13 -24.76
N HIS A 25 23.04 5.13 -25.45
CA HIS A 25 23.09 5.14 -26.91
C HIS A 25 22.27 4.01 -27.53
N SER A 26 22.33 2.83 -26.97
CA SER A 26 21.68 1.64 -27.52
C SER A 26 20.14 1.70 -27.51
N TRP A 27 19.50 2.70 -26.90
CA TRP A 27 18.09 2.99 -27.13
C TRP A 27 17.76 3.29 -28.62
N SER A 28 18.78 3.70 -29.42
CA SER A 28 18.62 3.87 -30.86
C SER A 28 18.21 2.59 -31.62
N LYS A 29 18.37 1.42 -30.99
CA LYS A 29 17.88 0.13 -31.52
C LYS A 29 16.37 -0.03 -31.42
N TYR A 30 15.72 0.79 -30.59
CA TYR A 30 14.29 0.72 -30.31
C TYR A 30 13.60 2.08 -30.53
N PRO A 31 13.62 2.62 -31.76
CA PRO A 31 13.16 3.98 -32.07
C PRO A 31 11.66 4.17 -31.75
N GLY A 32 10.84 3.12 -31.88
CA GLY A 32 9.42 3.15 -31.55
C GLY A 32 9.09 3.17 -30.04
N ALA A 33 10.07 2.89 -29.15
CA ALA A 33 9.82 2.82 -27.71
C ALA A 33 9.34 4.15 -27.11
N PHE A 34 9.77 5.28 -27.67
CA PHE A 34 9.43 6.63 -27.24
C PHE A 34 8.70 7.43 -28.34
N GLU A 35 8.03 6.75 -29.26
CA GLU A 35 7.26 7.37 -30.31
C GLU A 35 6.22 8.35 -29.76
N GLY A 36 6.20 9.58 -30.29
CA GLY A 36 5.34 10.66 -29.79
C GLY A 36 5.87 11.40 -28.56
N SER A 37 7.10 11.10 -28.09
CA SER A 37 7.76 11.79 -26.97
C SER A 37 8.93 12.67 -27.38
N ASN A 38 9.18 12.87 -28.69
CA ASN A 38 10.24 13.72 -29.25
C ASN A 38 11.58 13.58 -28.49
N LEU A 39 12.08 12.34 -28.42
CA LEU A 39 13.32 11.99 -27.70
C LEU A 39 14.55 12.47 -28.47
N LEU A 40 15.43 13.20 -27.77
CA LEU A 40 16.83 13.40 -28.18
C LEU A 40 17.72 12.47 -27.35
N ASN A 41 18.31 11.47 -27.98
CA ASN A 41 19.24 10.54 -27.35
C ASN A 41 20.69 11.07 -27.45
N LEU A 42 21.21 11.59 -26.33
CA LEU A 42 22.59 12.04 -26.12
C LEU A 42 23.43 10.97 -25.43
N GLY A 43 23.23 9.70 -25.77
CA GLY A 43 24.10 8.61 -25.37
C GLY A 43 25.29 8.48 -26.36
N PHE A 44 26.50 8.40 -25.83
CA PHE A 44 27.70 8.24 -26.67
C PHE A 44 28.57 7.08 -26.15
N PRO A 45 28.90 6.10 -27.02
CA PRO A 45 29.72 4.96 -26.62
C PRO A 45 31.07 5.40 -26.05
N GLY A 46 31.41 4.87 -24.87
CA GLY A 46 32.69 5.15 -24.21
C GLY A 46 32.75 6.45 -23.42
N ASP A 47 31.69 7.28 -23.44
CA ASP A 47 31.70 8.54 -22.70
C ASP A 47 31.86 8.30 -21.18
N ARG A 48 32.68 9.13 -20.60
CA ARG A 48 32.89 9.35 -19.16
C ARG A 48 32.23 10.68 -18.77
N THR A 49 32.16 10.99 -17.50
CA THR A 49 31.59 12.26 -16.99
C THR A 49 32.18 13.48 -17.67
N GLN A 50 33.51 13.49 -17.86
CA GLN A 50 34.24 14.59 -18.53
C GLN A 50 33.78 14.79 -19.99
N ASN A 51 33.54 13.69 -20.71
CA ASN A 51 33.08 13.77 -22.11
C ASN A 51 31.67 14.34 -22.19
N VAL A 52 30.76 13.90 -21.31
CA VAL A 52 29.40 14.43 -21.25
C VAL A 52 29.42 15.94 -20.95
N LEU A 53 30.19 16.35 -19.95
CA LEU A 53 30.31 17.76 -19.59
C LEU A 53 30.79 18.60 -20.78
N TRP A 54 31.86 18.16 -21.45
CA TRP A 54 32.36 18.80 -22.68
C TRP A 54 31.28 18.93 -23.76
N ARG A 55 30.46 17.89 -23.99
CA ARG A 55 29.40 17.94 -25.00
C ARG A 55 28.34 18.97 -24.67
N ILE A 56 27.96 19.08 -23.39
CA ILE A 56 26.98 20.08 -22.92
C ILE A 56 27.55 21.49 -23.13
N GLU A 57 28.81 21.71 -22.76
CA GLU A 57 29.51 22.99 -22.95
C GLU A 57 29.66 23.35 -24.42
N ASN A 58 29.71 22.34 -25.31
CA ASN A 58 29.81 22.51 -26.74
C ASN A 58 28.47 22.34 -27.49
N GLY A 59 27.39 22.76 -26.85
CA GLY A 59 26.11 23.04 -27.51
C GLY A 59 25.10 21.89 -27.54
N ALA A 60 25.35 20.76 -26.86
CA ALA A 60 24.44 19.61 -26.90
C ALA A 60 23.01 19.90 -26.38
N LEU A 61 22.84 20.95 -25.61
CA LEU A 61 21.55 21.37 -25.02
C LEU A 61 21.09 22.75 -25.52
N ASP A 62 21.78 23.36 -26.47
CA ASP A 62 21.48 24.70 -26.91
C ASP A 62 20.18 24.74 -27.75
N GLY A 63 19.33 25.71 -27.46
CA GLY A 63 18.10 25.95 -28.22
C GLY A 63 16.95 25.00 -27.94
N ILE A 64 17.09 24.03 -27.02
CA ILE A 64 16.03 23.09 -26.65
C ILE A 64 15.44 23.41 -25.28
N SER A 65 14.20 22.94 -25.03
CA SER A 65 13.50 23.13 -23.76
C SER A 65 12.67 21.88 -23.41
N PRO A 66 13.34 20.74 -23.12
CA PRO A 66 12.66 19.50 -22.81
C PRO A 66 11.91 19.57 -21.47
N LYS A 67 10.86 18.80 -21.33
CA LYS A 67 10.13 18.62 -20.06
C LYS A 67 10.98 17.88 -19.03
N ILE A 68 11.75 16.87 -19.50
CA ILE A 68 12.54 15.98 -18.66
C ILE A 68 13.87 15.62 -19.31
N VAL A 69 14.91 15.52 -18.50
CA VAL A 69 16.24 15.02 -18.84
C VAL A 69 16.56 13.83 -17.96
N THR A 70 16.94 12.71 -18.52
CA THR A 70 17.49 11.58 -17.75
C THR A 70 18.99 11.51 -17.94
N LEU A 71 19.71 11.18 -16.85
CA LEU A 71 21.16 11.07 -16.81
C LEU A 71 21.58 9.70 -16.27
N MET A 72 22.29 8.90 -17.06
CA MET A 72 22.94 7.65 -16.64
C MET A 72 24.36 7.61 -17.18
N ILE A 73 25.35 7.87 -16.31
CA ILE A 73 26.77 7.99 -16.68
C ILE A 73 27.67 7.52 -15.54
N GLY A 74 28.90 7.16 -15.83
CA GLY A 74 29.93 6.82 -14.86
C GLY A 74 30.44 5.40 -14.98
N THR A 75 29.75 4.52 -15.73
CA THR A 75 30.21 3.12 -15.89
C THR A 75 31.58 3.01 -16.54
N ASN A 76 31.94 3.94 -17.46
CA ASN A 76 33.27 3.99 -18.07
C ASN A 76 34.33 4.65 -17.20
N ASN A 77 33.93 5.49 -16.23
CA ASN A 77 34.85 6.07 -15.25
C ASN A 77 35.39 5.01 -14.28
N ILE A 78 34.50 4.11 -13.83
CA ILE A 78 34.84 3.08 -12.83
C ILE A 78 35.46 1.81 -13.43
N HIS A 79 35.46 1.67 -14.76
CA HIS A 79 35.96 0.47 -15.44
C HIS A 79 37.49 0.43 -15.48
N GLU A 80 38.07 -0.75 -15.20
CA GLU A 80 39.48 -0.99 -15.37
C GLU A 80 39.83 -1.24 -16.83
N ASN A 81 40.33 -0.23 -17.51
CA ASN A 81 40.94 -0.38 -18.83
C ASN A 81 42.44 -0.20 -18.70
N LYS A 82 43.16 -1.30 -18.45
CA LYS A 82 44.60 -1.30 -18.22
C LYS A 82 45.45 -0.70 -19.38
N LYS A 83 44.85 -0.56 -20.56
CA LYS A 83 45.57 -0.06 -21.77
C LYS A 83 45.33 1.43 -22.03
N ALA A 84 44.26 2.04 -21.51
CA ALA A 84 43.88 3.41 -21.90
C ALA A 84 43.86 4.38 -20.70
N TYR A 85 43.12 4.08 -19.64
CA TYR A 85 42.96 4.97 -18.51
C TYR A 85 42.77 4.18 -17.19
N PRO A 86 43.36 4.61 -16.06
CA PRO A 86 43.02 4.06 -14.77
C PRO A 86 41.55 4.40 -14.42
N PRO A 87 40.88 3.59 -13.57
CA PRO A 87 39.54 3.91 -13.08
C PRO A 87 39.62 5.16 -12.18
N ASP A 88 38.60 6.02 -12.31
CA ASP A 88 38.46 7.18 -11.42
C ASP A 88 38.03 6.73 -10.01
N LYS A 89 38.35 7.54 -9.01
CA LYS A 89 37.85 7.33 -7.65
C LYS A 89 36.35 7.58 -7.60
N PRO A 90 35.57 6.87 -6.76
CA PRO A 90 34.13 7.11 -6.65
C PRO A 90 33.76 8.58 -6.39
N GLN A 91 34.55 9.30 -5.60
CA GLN A 91 34.34 10.71 -5.32
C GLN A 91 34.46 11.58 -6.58
N ASP A 92 35.47 11.34 -7.40
CA ASP A 92 35.71 12.11 -8.64
C ASP A 92 34.57 11.88 -9.65
N VAL A 93 34.01 10.64 -9.71
CA VAL A 93 32.85 10.31 -10.55
C VAL A 93 31.60 11.01 -10.06
N PHE A 94 31.36 11.03 -8.75
CA PHE A 94 30.26 11.75 -8.14
C PHE A 94 30.32 13.26 -8.45
N GLU A 95 31.48 13.87 -8.24
CA GLU A 95 31.72 15.30 -8.55
C GLU A 95 31.52 15.60 -10.03
N GLY A 96 31.94 14.70 -10.93
CA GLY A 96 31.69 14.80 -12.35
C GLY A 96 30.20 14.75 -12.70
N ILE A 97 29.41 13.87 -12.04
CA ILE A 97 27.95 13.81 -12.22
C ILE A 97 27.30 15.07 -11.65
N GLN A 98 27.75 15.57 -10.50
CA GLN A 98 27.27 16.82 -9.92
C GLN A 98 27.51 18.01 -10.86
N ALA A 99 28.70 18.11 -11.47
CA ALA A 99 29.02 19.15 -12.45
C ALA A 99 28.09 19.08 -13.66
N ILE A 100 27.79 17.87 -14.19
CA ILE A 100 26.83 17.68 -15.28
C ILE A 100 25.43 18.16 -14.87
N VAL A 101 24.97 17.79 -13.68
CA VAL A 101 23.65 18.20 -13.17
C VAL A 101 23.56 19.72 -13.05
N ASN A 102 24.60 20.36 -12.52
CA ASN A 102 24.67 21.82 -12.39
C ASN A 102 24.60 22.52 -13.76
N GLU A 103 25.34 22.01 -14.73
CA GLU A 103 25.37 22.57 -16.08
C GLU A 103 24.03 22.37 -16.81
N VAL A 104 23.41 21.19 -16.69
CA VAL A 104 22.04 20.93 -17.20
C VAL A 104 21.03 21.87 -16.53
N ARG A 105 21.14 22.09 -15.22
CA ARG A 105 20.26 23.05 -14.49
C ARG A 105 20.43 24.49 -14.96
N ALA A 106 21.66 24.91 -15.22
CA ALA A 106 21.95 26.25 -15.70
C ALA A 106 21.33 26.50 -17.08
N ARG A 107 21.47 25.54 -18.00
CA ARG A 107 20.97 25.65 -19.39
C ARG A 107 19.47 25.37 -19.50
N LEU A 108 18.93 24.45 -18.72
CA LEU A 108 17.56 23.96 -18.79
C LEU A 108 16.80 24.20 -17.45
N PRO A 109 16.61 25.45 -17.00
CA PRO A 109 16.10 25.75 -15.65
C PRO A 109 14.66 25.28 -15.40
N LYS A 110 13.89 24.99 -16.45
CA LYS A 110 12.48 24.51 -16.32
C LYS A 110 12.37 23.00 -16.40
N SER A 111 13.39 22.29 -16.88
CA SER A 111 13.37 20.84 -17.06
C SER A 111 13.49 20.10 -15.72
N LYS A 112 12.84 18.97 -15.62
CA LYS A 112 13.10 17.99 -14.55
C LYS A 112 14.32 17.15 -14.93
N ILE A 113 15.17 16.84 -13.95
CA ILE A 113 16.34 15.99 -14.14
C ILE A 113 16.14 14.73 -13.29
N VAL A 114 16.34 13.57 -13.90
CA VAL A 114 16.33 12.28 -13.23
C VAL A 114 17.68 11.63 -13.39
N ILE A 115 18.39 11.48 -12.28
CA ILE A 115 19.69 10.81 -12.22
C ILE A 115 19.45 9.34 -11.94
N PHE A 116 19.96 8.45 -12.79
CA PHE A 116 19.94 7.01 -12.53
C PHE A 116 21.23 6.57 -11.86
N SER A 117 21.11 5.61 -10.94
CA SER A 117 22.25 4.86 -10.43
C SER A 117 23.02 4.21 -11.59
N ILE A 118 24.36 4.11 -11.47
CA ILE A 118 25.18 3.31 -12.38
C ILE A 118 24.71 1.85 -12.27
N PHE A 119 24.41 1.23 -13.40
CA PHE A 119 23.87 -0.11 -13.45
C PHE A 119 24.82 -1.17 -12.89
N PRO A 120 24.27 -2.29 -12.35
CA PRO A 120 25.08 -3.35 -11.75
C PRO A 120 26.14 -3.89 -12.72
N ARG A 121 27.32 -4.11 -12.19
CA ARG A 121 28.46 -4.70 -12.89
C ARG A 121 28.69 -6.13 -12.39
N LYS A 122 29.42 -6.93 -13.19
CA LYS A 122 29.97 -8.20 -12.69
C LYS A 122 30.74 -7.94 -11.38
N ALA A 123 30.60 -8.86 -10.41
CA ALA A 123 31.32 -8.79 -9.14
C ALA A 123 32.82 -8.54 -9.33
N GLY A 124 33.36 -7.61 -8.57
CA GLY A 124 34.75 -7.17 -8.67
C GLY A 124 34.92 -5.67 -8.34
N PRO A 125 36.13 -5.12 -8.49
CA PRO A 125 36.43 -3.75 -8.08
C PRO A 125 35.53 -2.69 -8.73
N ALA A 126 35.15 -2.85 -10.01
CA ALA A 126 34.24 -1.93 -10.69
C ALA A 126 32.82 -1.96 -10.10
N PHE A 127 32.36 -3.11 -9.61
CA PHE A 127 31.07 -3.24 -8.92
C PHE A 127 31.08 -2.47 -7.59
N GLU A 128 32.15 -2.61 -6.78
CA GLU A 128 32.25 -1.89 -5.52
C GLU A 128 32.38 -0.38 -5.72
N ARG A 129 33.10 0.06 -6.74
CA ARG A 129 33.16 1.49 -7.12
C ARG A 129 31.78 2.01 -7.53
N ALA A 130 31.02 1.25 -8.33
CA ALA A 130 29.65 1.63 -8.69
C ALA A 130 28.76 1.79 -7.47
N LYS A 131 28.79 0.85 -6.52
CA LYS A 131 28.04 0.95 -5.26
C LYS A 131 28.42 2.20 -4.47
N SER A 132 29.72 2.52 -4.38
CA SER A 132 30.19 3.70 -3.67
C SER A 132 29.70 5.00 -4.31
N VAL A 133 29.71 5.10 -5.65
CA VAL A 133 29.12 6.26 -6.36
C VAL A 133 27.63 6.34 -6.12
N ASN A 134 26.92 5.23 -6.32
CA ASN A 134 25.47 5.18 -6.20
C ASN A 134 24.97 5.58 -4.80
N ALA A 135 25.73 5.25 -3.74
CA ALA A 135 25.41 5.66 -2.37
C ALA A 135 25.44 7.19 -2.17
N MET A 136 26.16 7.93 -3.01
CA MET A 136 26.26 9.39 -2.94
C MET A 136 25.22 10.10 -3.80
N LEU A 137 24.74 9.49 -4.89
CA LEU A 137 23.84 10.12 -5.86
C LEU A 137 22.54 10.70 -5.28
N PRO A 138 21.90 10.10 -4.24
CA PRO A 138 20.72 10.69 -3.61
C PRO A 138 20.91 12.12 -3.08
N GLN A 139 22.15 12.50 -2.73
CA GLN A 139 22.49 13.83 -2.22
C GLN A 139 22.31 14.95 -3.27
N LEU A 140 22.29 14.59 -4.56
CA LEU A 140 22.08 15.55 -5.66
C LEU A 140 20.60 15.92 -5.87
N ALA A 141 19.69 15.16 -5.27
CA ALA A 141 18.26 15.41 -5.38
C ALA A 141 17.85 16.64 -4.54
N ASP A 142 17.18 17.61 -5.18
CA ASP A 142 16.70 18.85 -4.55
C ASP A 142 15.21 18.81 -4.17
N GLY A 143 14.54 17.68 -4.42
CA GLY A 143 13.11 17.48 -4.18
C GLY A 143 12.17 18.31 -5.08
N LYS A 144 12.71 19.14 -5.96
CA LYS A 144 11.94 20.04 -6.82
C LYS A 144 12.22 19.81 -8.32
N TYR A 145 13.45 19.88 -8.73
CA TYR A 145 13.85 19.76 -10.14
C TYR A 145 14.76 18.57 -10.41
N VAL A 146 15.55 18.16 -9.44
CA VAL A 146 16.47 17.04 -9.53
C VAL A 146 15.97 15.92 -8.64
N SER A 147 15.86 14.73 -9.19
CA SER A 147 15.52 13.50 -8.48
C SER A 147 16.53 12.41 -8.81
N HIS A 148 16.73 11.49 -7.87
CA HIS A 148 17.52 10.28 -8.07
C HIS A 148 16.56 9.08 -8.13
N PHE A 149 16.81 8.19 -9.09
CA PHE A 149 16.03 6.98 -9.28
C PHE A 149 16.97 5.77 -9.40
N ASP A 150 16.93 4.89 -8.39
CA ASP A 150 17.75 3.68 -8.38
C ASP A 150 17.07 2.55 -9.15
N LEU A 151 17.59 2.25 -10.33
CA LEU A 151 17.13 1.15 -11.16
C LEU A 151 17.81 -0.19 -10.84
N ASN A 152 18.79 -0.23 -9.94
CA ASN A 152 19.60 -1.43 -9.68
C ASN A 152 18.79 -2.60 -9.12
N PRO A 153 17.77 -2.40 -8.28
CA PRO A 153 16.88 -3.49 -7.86
C PRO A 153 16.26 -4.28 -9.02
N PHE A 154 16.06 -3.64 -10.18
CA PHE A 154 15.52 -4.29 -11.38
C PHE A 154 16.53 -5.21 -12.11
N PHE A 155 17.81 -5.08 -11.80
CA PHE A 155 18.92 -5.71 -12.51
C PHE A 155 19.84 -6.52 -11.61
N THR A 156 19.41 -6.75 -10.35
CA THR A 156 20.14 -7.56 -9.36
C THR A 156 19.30 -8.74 -8.89
N THR A 157 19.98 -9.82 -8.55
CA THR A 157 19.39 -10.97 -7.86
C THR A 157 19.05 -10.61 -6.40
N GLU A 158 18.27 -11.46 -5.72
CA GLU A 158 17.99 -11.32 -4.26
C GLU A 158 19.25 -11.18 -3.39
N LYS A 159 20.40 -11.68 -3.86
CA LYS A 159 21.70 -11.54 -3.19
C LYS A 159 22.42 -10.22 -3.53
N GLY A 160 21.76 -9.30 -4.24
CA GLY A 160 22.32 -8.02 -4.64
C GLY A 160 23.44 -8.11 -5.70
N GLN A 161 23.57 -9.24 -6.39
CA GLN A 161 24.51 -9.44 -7.49
C GLN A 161 23.85 -9.13 -8.83
N GLN A 162 24.66 -8.77 -9.84
CA GLN A 162 24.17 -8.56 -11.21
C GLN A 162 23.35 -9.78 -11.69
N ASP A 163 22.11 -9.56 -12.12
CA ASP A 163 21.30 -10.58 -12.78
C ASP A 163 21.66 -10.64 -14.27
N LYS A 164 22.37 -11.69 -14.64
CA LYS A 164 22.89 -11.89 -15.99
C LYS A 164 21.80 -12.04 -17.06
N THR A 165 20.56 -12.34 -16.65
CA THR A 165 19.40 -12.49 -17.55
C THR A 165 19.14 -11.24 -18.39
N PHE A 166 19.48 -10.06 -17.86
CA PHE A 166 19.22 -8.76 -18.50
C PHE A 166 20.39 -8.22 -19.33
N TYR A 167 21.52 -8.95 -19.38
CA TYR A 167 22.74 -8.47 -20.01
C TYR A 167 23.15 -9.34 -21.19
N ASN A 168 23.87 -8.73 -22.13
CA ASN A 168 24.59 -9.43 -23.19
C ASN A 168 25.77 -10.25 -22.60
N LYS A 169 26.45 -11.03 -23.44
CA LYS A 169 27.61 -11.85 -23.04
C LYS A 169 28.75 -11.05 -22.38
N ASP A 170 28.81 -9.75 -22.67
CA ASP A 170 29.81 -8.84 -22.09
C ASP A 170 29.53 -8.44 -20.63
N LEU A 171 28.34 -8.76 -20.11
CA LEU A 171 27.87 -8.43 -18.76
C LEU A 171 28.00 -6.92 -18.45
N LEU A 172 27.86 -6.09 -19.47
CA LEU A 172 27.88 -4.63 -19.41
C LEU A 172 26.64 -4.02 -20.07
N HIS A 173 26.41 -4.38 -21.33
CA HIS A 173 25.30 -3.84 -22.10
C HIS A 173 24.05 -4.70 -21.91
N PHE A 174 22.91 -4.04 -21.83
CA PHE A 174 21.63 -4.72 -21.76
C PHE A 174 21.32 -5.48 -23.06
N ASN A 175 20.70 -6.62 -22.91
CA ASN A 175 20.00 -7.31 -23.98
C ASN A 175 18.57 -6.73 -24.14
N GLU A 176 17.76 -7.33 -24.99
CA GLU A 176 16.37 -6.93 -25.25
C GLU A 176 15.52 -6.90 -23.98
N GLN A 177 15.70 -7.88 -23.10
CA GLN A 177 14.96 -7.98 -21.83
C GLN A 177 15.36 -6.84 -20.89
N GLY A 178 16.63 -6.49 -20.82
CA GLY A 178 17.12 -5.38 -20.02
C GLY A 178 16.51 -4.04 -20.45
N TYR A 179 16.41 -3.79 -21.77
CA TYR A 179 15.76 -2.58 -22.28
C TYR A 179 14.25 -2.58 -22.04
N LEU A 180 13.58 -3.73 -22.12
CA LEU A 180 12.15 -3.84 -21.79
C LEU A 180 11.89 -3.50 -20.30
N VAL A 181 12.72 -4.02 -19.40
CA VAL A 181 12.64 -3.72 -17.96
C VAL A 181 12.86 -2.22 -17.72
N TRP A 182 13.89 -1.64 -18.33
CA TRP A 182 14.17 -0.21 -18.22
C TRP A 182 13.02 0.65 -18.76
N ALA A 183 12.45 0.31 -19.94
CA ALA A 183 11.28 1.01 -20.48
C ALA A 183 10.07 0.95 -19.55
N LYS A 184 9.79 -0.24 -18.99
CA LYS A 184 8.70 -0.41 -18.03
C LYS A 184 8.89 0.47 -16.78
N ALA A 185 10.13 0.57 -16.27
CA ALA A 185 10.46 1.41 -15.14
C ALA A 185 10.36 2.92 -15.46
N LEU A 186 10.71 3.32 -16.70
CA LEU A 186 10.59 4.71 -17.16
C LEU A 186 9.15 5.14 -17.41
N LYS A 187 8.28 4.21 -17.80
CA LYS A 187 6.93 4.54 -18.26
C LYS A 187 6.15 5.42 -17.27
N PRO A 188 5.95 5.06 -15.98
CA PRO A 188 5.21 5.90 -15.04
C PRO A 188 5.87 7.27 -14.82
N LEU A 189 7.20 7.33 -14.84
CA LEU A 189 7.96 8.58 -14.71
C LEU A 189 7.68 9.52 -15.88
N LEU A 190 7.73 9.03 -17.12
CA LEU A 190 7.53 9.83 -18.32
C LEU A 190 6.07 10.24 -18.50
N GLU A 191 5.11 9.36 -18.17
CA GLU A 191 3.67 9.64 -18.24
C GLU A 191 3.25 10.79 -17.30
N LYS A 192 3.87 10.95 -16.13
CA LYS A 192 3.69 12.12 -15.24
C LYS A 192 4.01 13.46 -15.94
N HIS A 193 4.84 13.44 -16.99
CA HIS A 193 5.22 14.60 -17.79
C HIS A 193 4.52 14.65 -19.16
N SER A 194 3.43 13.89 -19.32
CA SER A 194 2.69 13.77 -20.58
C SER A 194 3.59 13.30 -21.75
N LEU A 195 4.50 12.38 -21.48
CA LEU A 195 5.35 11.68 -22.44
C LEU A 195 4.92 10.22 -22.55
N ARG A 196 5.10 9.61 -23.71
CA ARG A 196 4.64 8.25 -23.99
C ARG A 196 5.78 7.25 -24.01
N VAL A 197 5.51 6.03 -23.52
CA VAL A 197 6.38 4.86 -23.70
C VAL A 197 5.57 3.75 -24.35
N ASN A 198 5.95 3.37 -25.55
CA ASN A 198 5.31 2.29 -26.31
C ASN A 198 6.03 0.96 -26.05
N LEU A 199 5.56 0.21 -25.08
CA LEU A 199 6.14 -1.10 -24.74
C LEU A 199 5.96 -2.14 -25.85
N ASN A 200 4.98 -1.96 -26.77
CA ASN A 200 4.75 -2.88 -27.88
C ASN A 200 5.81 -2.76 -28.99
N ALA A 201 6.58 -1.65 -29.00
CA ALA A 201 7.72 -1.45 -29.90
C ALA A 201 9.01 -2.14 -29.39
N LEU A 202 8.95 -2.78 -28.24
CA LEU A 202 10.04 -3.57 -27.66
C LEU A 202 9.76 -5.06 -27.85
N PRO A 203 10.80 -5.90 -27.89
CA PRO A 203 10.63 -7.34 -28.04
C PRO A 203 9.71 -7.93 -26.99
N LYS A 204 8.79 -8.80 -27.40
CA LYS A 204 7.87 -9.50 -26.49
C LYS A 204 8.68 -10.45 -25.60
N SER A 205 8.66 -10.22 -24.31
CA SER A 205 9.26 -11.09 -23.31
C SER A 205 8.18 -11.87 -22.56
N THR A 206 8.48 -13.12 -22.26
CA THR A 206 7.78 -13.93 -21.25
C THR A 206 7.85 -13.23 -19.91
N ASN A 207 6.78 -13.29 -19.12
CA ASN A 207 6.55 -12.69 -17.81
C ASN A 207 7.83 -12.49 -16.96
N ILE A 208 8.45 -11.31 -17.06
CA ILE A 208 9.48 -10.88 -16.12
C ILE A 208 8.77 -9.96 -15.13
N PRO A 209 8.65 -10.33 -13.85
CA PRO A 209 8.17 -9.43 -12.82
C PRO A 209 9.09 -8.21 -12.74
N LEU A 210 8.52 -7.02 -12.69
CA LEU A 210 9.31 -5.83 -12.36
C LEU A 210 9.65 -5.90 -10.86
N PRO A 211 10.92 -5.73 -10.47
CA PRO A 211 11.22 -5.44 -9.07
C PRO A 211 10.56 -4.12 -8.69
N ILE A 212 10.14 -4.03 -7.48
CA ILE A 212 9.21 -3.01 -7.01
C ILE A 212 10.00 -1.90 -6.34
N THR A 213 10.03 -0.73 -6.97
CA THR A 213 10.44 0.53 -6.33
C THR A 213 9.20 1.22 -5.75
N LYS A 214 9.36 2.16 -4.84
CA LYS A 214 8.27 2.97 -4.28
C LYS A 214 7.43 3.64 -5.37
N ASP A 215 8.03 3.98 -6.51
CA ASP A 215 7.34 4.64 -7.63
C ASP A 215 6.24 3.79 -8.29
N ASN A 216 6.18 2.48 -7.99
CA ASN A 216 5.21 1.54 -8.57
C ASN A 216 4.36 0.79 -7.53
N LYS A 217 4.62 0.95 -6.21
CA LYS A 217 3.85 0.31 -5.14
C LYS A 217 3.11 1.35 -4.31
N PRO A 218 1.79 1.27 -4.26
CA PRO A 218 1.05 2.11 -3.31
C PRO A 218 1.35 1.69 -1.88
N ASN A 219 1.28 2.61 -0.94
CA ASN A 219 1.08 2.28 0.44
C ASN A 219 -0.30 1.64 0.61
N ILE A 220 -0.45 0.75 1.58
CA ILE A 220 -1.69 0.07 1.86
C ILE A 220 -2.07 0.32 3.32
N ILE A 221 -3.26 0.85 3.55
CA ILE A 221 -3.84 0.97 4.89
C ILE A 221 -5.15 0.17 4.91
N TYR A 222 -5.29 -0.72 5.87
CA TYR A 222 -6.49 -1.53 6.06
C TYR A 222 -7.05 -1.33 7.47
N PHE A 223 -8.15 -0.61 7.57
CA PHE A 223 -8.93 -0.49 8.81
C PHE A 223 -9.91 -1.65 8.93
N MET A 224 -9.88 -2.33 10.07
CA MET A 224 -10.86 -3.34 10.44
C MET A 224 -11.45 -2.98 11.82
N LEU A 225 -12.72 -2.61 11.85
CA LEU A 225 -13.42 -2.22 13.07
C LEU A 225 -14.13 -3.43 13.66
N ASP A 226 -13.96 -3.66 14.97
CA ASP A 226 -14.52 -4.83 15.65
C ASP A 226 -16.02 -4.63 15.95
N GLU A 227 -16.85 -5.56 15.49
CA GLU A 227 -18.32 -5.53 15.64
C GLU A 227 -19.02 -4.32 14.99
N TRP A 228 -18.44 -3.72 13.97
CA TRP A 228 -19.07 -2.63 13.24
C TRP A 228 -20.00 -3.18 12.15
N GLY A 229 -21.31 -3.09 12.42
CA GLY A 229 -22.34 -3.63 11.52
C GLY A 229 -22.54 -2.81 10.26
N TYR A 230 -23.20 -3.43 9.25
CA TYR A 230 -23.34 -2.85 7.92
C TYR A 230 -24.01 -1.46 7.95
N PHE A 231 -25.06 -1.28 8.77
CA PHE A 231 -25.78 -0.01 8.83
C PHE A 231 -25.28 0.96 9.92
N GLU A 232 -24.15 0.70 10.56
CA GLU A 232 -23.65 1.52 11.68
C GLU A 232 -22.73 2.67 11.23
N SER A 233 -23.09 3.33 10.13
CA SER A 233 -22.45 4.58 9.64
C SER A 233 -23.42 5.45 8.87
N SER A 234 -23.16 6.76 8.81
CA SER A 234 -24.01 7.71 8.07
C SER A 234 -24.01 7.44 6.57
N VAL A 235 -22.90 6.97 5.98
CA VAL A 235 -22.87 6.57 4.55
C VAL A 235 -23.75 5.37 4.22
N MET A 236 -24.12 4.57 5.22
CA MET A 236 -25.11 3.48 5.09
C MET A 236 -26.50 3.90 5.55
N GLY A 237 -26.74 5.20 5.77
CA GLY A 237 -28.04 5.77 6.10
C GLY A 237 -28.37 5.81 7.59
N HIS A 238 -27.43 5.50 8.52
CA HIS A 238 -27.75 5.47 9.94
C HIS A 238 -28.19 6.86 10.45
N PRO A 239 -29.35 6.97 11.13
CA PRO A 239 -29.93 8.28 11.47
C PRO A 239 -29.30 8.95 12.70
N ILE A 240 -28.50 8.22 13.50
CA ILE A 240 -27.95 8.69 14.77
C ILE A 240 -26.42 8.75 14.75
N LEU A 241 -25.77 7.75 14.16
CA LEU A 241 -24.31 7.66 14.10
C LEU A 241 -23.81 8.59 12.98
N ASP A 242 -22.90 9.49 13.36
CA ASP A 242 -22.35 10.51 12.48
C ASP A 242 -20.88 10.15 12.17
N THR A 243 -20.61 9.83 10.89
CA THR A 243 -19.30 9.33 10.43
C THR A 243 -18.79 10.11 9.21
N PRO A 244 -18.63 11.46 9.32
CA PRO A 244 -18.34 12.31 8.16
C PRO A 244 -17.00 12.00 7.48
N ASN A 245 -16.01 11.46 8.20
CA ASN A 245 -14.72 11.11 7.62
C ASN A 245 -14.79 9.80 6.84
N ILE A 246 -15.50 8.79 7.35
CA ILE A 246 -15.79 7.53 6.63
C ILE A 246 -16.62 7.84 5.38
N ASP A 247 -17.64 8.71 5.50
CA ASP A 247 -18.48 9.16 4.38
C ASP A 247 -17.63 9.83 3.30
N LYS A 248 -16.66 10.66 3.71
CA LYS A 248 -15.73 11.29 2.79
C LYS A 248 -14.84 10.27 2.08
N VAL A 249 -14.30 9.28 2.79
CA VAL A 249 -13.53 8.19 2.16
C VAL A 249 -14.39 7.44 1.15
N ALA A 250 -15.65 7.14 1.47
CA ALA A 250 -16.58 6.49 0.56
C ALA A 250 -16.91 7.36 -0.67
N SER A 251 -17.13 8.67 -0.48
CA SER A 251 -17.43 9.60 -1.57
C SER A 251 -16.23 9.85 -2.49
N GLU A 252 -15.00 9.76 -1.97
CA GLU A 252 -13.76 9.87 -2.73
C GLU A 252 -13.29 8.51 -3.31
N GLY A 253 -14.03 7.42 -3.07
CA GLY A 253 -13.69 6.05 -3.46
C GLY A 253 -14.87 5.23 -3.95
N ILE A 254 -14.89 3.96 -3.57
CA ILE A 254 -15.91 2.96 -3.90
C ILE A 254 -16.48 2.35 -2.62
N ARG A 255 -17.79 2.18 -2.55
CA ARG A 255 -18.53 1.47 -1.52
C ARG A 255 -19.16 0.21 -2.09
N PHE A 256 -19.04 -0.91 -1.39
CA PHE A 256 -19.67 -2.17 -1.76
C PHE A 256 -21.01 -2.35 -1.03
N THR A 257 -22.04 -2.74 -1.75
CA THR A 257 -23.35 -3.10 -1.17
C THR A 257 -23.39 -4.55 -0.72
N GLN A 258 -22.51 -5.40 -1.27
CA GLN A 258 -22.48 -6.85 -1.04
C GLN A 258 -21.08 -7.34 -0.73
N PHE A 259 -20.51 -6.94 0.45
CA PHE A 259 -19.25 -7.49 0.90
C PHE A 259 -19.46 -8.33 2.17
N LEU A 260 -18.88 -9.54 2.19
CA LEU A 260 -19.13 -10.52 3.22
C LEU A 260 -17.88 -10.84 4.04
N ALA A 261 -18.03 -10.86 5.35
CA ALA A 261 -17.02 -11.37 6.27
C ALA A 261 -16.79 -12.88 6.05
N GLY A 262 -15.59 -13.34 6.25
CA GLY A 262 -15.25 -14.76 6.09
C GLY A 262 -15.76 -15.65 7.23
N ALA A 263 -16.24 -15.07 8.34
CA ALA A 263 -16.95 -15.75 9.41
C ALA A 263 -17.83 -14.73 10.15
N SER A 264 -18.76 -15.23 10.97
CA SER A 264 -19.69 -14.41 11.75
C SER A 264 -19.15 -13.97 13.12
N VAL A 265 -17.88 -14.26 13.43
CA VAL A 265 -17.22 -13.88 14.70
C VAL A 265 -15.73 -13.57 14.50
N CYS A 266 -15.15 -12.75 15.37
CA CYS A 266 -13.86 -12.07 15.23
C CYS A 266 -12.66 -12.96 14.84
N ALA A 267 -12.29 -14.02 15.61
CA ALA A 267 -11.07 -14.77 15.35
C ALA A 267 -11.08 -15.50 13.99
N PRO A 268 -12.11 -16.28 13.66
CA PRO A 268 -12.17 -16.94 12.34
C PRO A 268 -12.20 -15.94 11.18
N THR A 269 -12.96 -14.84 11.30
CA THR A 269 -13.03 -13.87 10.22
C THR A 269 -11.69 -13.18 9.97
N ARG A 270 -10.94 -12.83 11.03
CA ARG A 270 -9.58 -12.30 10.93
C ARG A 270 -8.62 -13.30 10.29
N SER A 271 -8.80 -14.59 10.60
CA SER A 271 -8.04 -15.68 9.96
C SER A 271 -8.33 -15.74 8.45
N THR A 272 -9.60 -15.69 8.05
CA THR A 272 -9.98 -15.73 6.63
C THR A 272 -9.43 -14.55 5.84
N LEU A 273 -9.49 -13.34 6.42
CA LEU A 273 -8.88 -12.16 5.80
C LEU A 273 -7.37 -12.34 5.62
N ILE A 274 -6.67 -12.66 6.72
CA ILE A 274 -5.21 -12.60 6.73
C ILE A 274 -4.57 -13.74 5.94
N THR A 275 -5.28 -14.89 5.79
CA THR A 275 -4.79 -16.06 5.05
C THR A 275 -5.33 -16.18 3.63
N GLY A 276 -6.37 -15.42 3.25
CA GLY A 276 -7.03 -15.57 1.96
C GLY A 276 -7.79 -16.89 1.80
N GLN A 277 -8.16 -17.54 2.93
CA GLN A 277 -8.86 -18.83 2.92
C GLN A 277 -10.19 -18.74 3.65
N HIS A 278 -11.23 -19.42 3.16
CA HIS A 278 -12.51 -19.53 3.85
C HIS A 278 -12.42 -20.46 5.08
N THR A 279 -13.44 -20.49 5.91
CA THR A 279 -13.43 -21.23 7.18
C THR A 279 -13.32 -22.75 7.01
N GLY A 280 -13.58 -23.31 5.85
CA GLY A 280 -13.31 -24.73 5.53
C GLY A 280 -11.83 -25.06 5.40
N HIS A 281 -10.97 -24.09 5.08
CA HIS A 281 -9.53 -24.29 4.84
C HIS A 281 -8.66 -23.58 5.89
N THR A 282 -9.04 -22.39 6.39
CA THR A 282 -8.24 -21.67 7.37
C THR A 282 -8.04 -22.43 8.67
N THR A 283 -6.91 -22.22 9.33
CA THR A 283 -6.54 -22.91 10.57
C THR A 283 -7.40 -22.47 11.76
N VAL A 284 -7.70 -21.18 11.88
CA VAL A 284 -8.39 -20.61 13.04
C VAL A 284 -9.89 -20.50 12.74
N ARG A 285 -10.66 -21.47 13.25
CA ARG A 285 -12.12 -21.57 13.09
C ARG A 285 -12.89 -21.24 14.38
N GLY A 286 -12.19 -20.78 15.41
CA GLY A 286 -12.66 -20.41 16.75
C GLY A 286 -11.50 -19.81 17.53
N PRO A 287 -11.53 -19.78 18.88
CA PRO A 287 -10.35 -19.43 19.65
C PRO A 287 -9.18 -20.34 19.32
N GLY A 288 -8.03 -19.77 18.95
CA GLY A 288 -6.87 -20.54 18.54
C GLY A 288 -5.74 -19.65 18.01
N CYS A 289 -4.72 -20.28 17.41
CA CYS A 289 -3.60 -19.58 16.82
C CYS A 289 -3.27 -20.11 15.42
N LEU A 290 -2.67 -19.25 14.59
CA LEU A 290 -2.13 -19.64 13.28
C LEU A 290 -1.01 -20.68 13.44
N ARG A 291 -0.89 -21.57 12.47
CA ARG A 291 0.21 -22.55 12.40
C ARG A 291 1.52 -21.85 12.10
N ALA A 292 2.62 -22.46 12.49
CA ALA A 292 3.93 -22.02 12.02
C ALA A 292 3.98 -22.05 10.48
N ASN A 293 4.64 -21.05 9.90
CA ASN A 293 4.84 -20.92 8.44
C ASN A 293 3.55 -20.75 7.60
N GLU A 294 2.43 -20.41 8.21
CA GLU A 294 1.23 -20.08 7.46
C GLU A 294 1.42 -18.78 6.68
N VAL A 295 1.18 -18.83 5.36
CA VAL A 295 1.30 -17.63 4.51
C VAL A 295 0.14 -16.68 4.81
N THR A 296 0.49 -15.43 5.09
CA THR A 296 -0.46 -14.36 5.44
C THR A 296 -0.28 -13.15 4.53
N ILE A 297 -1.24 -12.22 4.55
CA ILE A 297 -1.06 -10.92 3.88
C ILE A 297 0.22 -10.23 4.39
N GLY A 298 0.51 -10.31 5.70
CA GLY A 298 1.72 -9.73 6.27
C GLY A 298 3.01 -10.32 5.70
N SER A 299 3.15 -11.65 5.66
CA SER A 299 4.32 -12.31 5.09
C SER A 299 4.43 -12.06 3.58
N MET A 300 3.33 -12.16 2.84
CA MET A 300 3.29 -11.89 1.40
C MET A 300 3.75 -10.47 1.05
N LEU A 301 3.25 -9.47 1.76
CA LEU A 301 3.63 -8.07 1.52
C LEU A 301 5.05 -7.75 1.98
N LYS A 302 5.50 -8.38 3.09
CA LYS A 302 6.89 -8.28 3.55
C LYS A 302 7.86 -8.85 2.51
N ASP A 303 7.58 -10.04 1.98
CA ASP A 303 8.38 -10.67 0.91
C ASP A 303 8.38 -9.81 -0.36
N ALA A 304 7.28 -9.09 -0.58
CA ALA A 304 7.17 -8.09 -1.61
C ALA A 304 7.88 -6.76 -1.27
N GLY A 305 8.61 -6.60 -0.18
CA GLY A 305 9.42 -5.43 0.18
C GLY A 305 8.66 -4.30 0.89
N TYR A 306 7.43 -4.55 1.37
CA TYR A 306 6.72 -3.58 2.21
C TYR A 306 7.27 -3.56 3.63
N ALA A 307 7.32 -2.37 4.24
CA ALA A 307 7.34 -2.27 5.68
C ALA A 307 5.96 -2.66 6.23
N THR A 308 5.89 -3.56 7.20
CA THR A 308 4.63 -4.13 7.66
C THR A 308 4.38 -3.81 9.13
N GLY A 309 3.28 -3.11 9.42
CA GLY A 309 2.87 -2.74 10.77
C GLY A 309 1.43 -3.16 11.07
N GLY A 310 1.19 -3.64 12.30
CA GLY A 310 -0.14 -3.95 12.78
C GLY A 310 -0.41 -3.27 14.12
N PHE A 311 -1.57 -2.61 14.27
CA PHE A 311 -1.88 -1.78 15.44
C PHE A 311 -3.30 -2.02 15.90
N GLY A 312 -3.48 -2.81 16.98
CA GLY A 312 -4.79 -3.13 17.54
C GLY A 312 -4.96 -4.59 17.96
N LYS A 313 -6.09 -5.19 17.60
CA LYS A 313 -6.47 -6.55 17.95
C LYS A 313 -6.02 -7.57 16.91
N TRP A 314 -5.03 -8.40 17.24
CA TRP A 314 -4.61 -9.50 16.37
C TRP A 314 -5.61 -10.66 16.36
N GLY A 315 -5.78 -11.31 17.52
CA GLY A 315 -6.78 -12.34 17.73
C GLY A 315 -6.43 -13.74 17.19
N LEU A 316 -5.23 -13.96 16.66
CA LEU A 316 -4.81 -15.18 15.98
C LEU A 316 -3.59 -15.86 16.61
N GLY A 317 -3.29 -15.51 17.86
CA GLY A 317 -2.20 -16.08 18.65
C GLY A 317 -2.03 -15.37 19.98
N ASP A 318 -1.03 -15.79 20.75
CA ASP A 318 -0.59 -15.15 21.99
C ASP A 318 0.92 -15.26 22.13
N VAL A 319 1.49 -14.51 23.07
CA VAL A 319 2.93 -14.57 23.36
C VAL A 319 3.37 -16.02 23.62
N GLY A 320 4.43 -16.43 22.93
CA GLY A 320 4.95 -17.80 23.04
C GLY A 320 4.30 -18.82 22.11
N THR A 321 3.24 -18.46 21.34
CA THR A 321 2.62 -19.35 20.37
C THR A 321 3.24 -19.23 18.98
N THR A 322 2.85 -20.12 18.06
CA THR A 322 3.22 -20.04 16.64
C THR A 322 2.55 -18.88 15.93
N GLY A 323 1.35 -18.45 16.41
CA GLY A 323 0.49 -17.48 15.75
C GLY A 323 0.78 -16.02 16.09
N VAL A 324 1.95 -15.66 16.64
CA VAL A 324 2.30 -14.26 16.92
C VAL A 324 2.55 -13.48 15.63
N PRO A 325 2.13 -12.20 15.54
CA PRO A 325 2.18 -11.41 14.30
C PRO A 325 3.57 -11.32 13.66
N GLU A 326 4.61 -11.21 14.46
CA GLU A 326 6.00 -11.10 13.98
C GLU A 326 6.51 -12.38 13.30
N LYS A 327 5.89 -13.54 13.54
CA LYS A 327 6.13 -14.78 12.79
C LYS A 327 5.31 -14.88 11.51
N HIS A 328 4.36 -13.96 11.33
CA HIS A 328 3.45 -13.91 10.19
C HIS A 328 3.65 -12.64 9.35
N GLY A 329 4.89 -12.11 9.35
CA GLY A 329 5.35 -11.10 8.44
C GLY A 329 5.16 -9.66 8.90
N PHE A 330 4.76 -9.38 10.14
CA PHE A 330 4.71 -8.03 10.68
C PHE A 330 6.06 -7.63 11.27
N ASP A 331 6.68 -6.55 10.78
CA ASP A 331 7.91 -5.98 11.31
C ASP A 331 7.67 -5.39 12.69
N VAL A 332 6.53 -4.74 12.86
CA VAL A 332 6.05 -4.23 14.14
C VAL A 332 4.58 -4.59 14.33
N PHE A 333 4.24 -5.06 15.53
CA PHE A 333 2.87 -5.18 15.96
C PHE A 333 2.74 -4.59 17.37
N PHE A 334 1.80 -3.67 17.57
CA PHE A 334 1.50 -3.06 18.85
C PHE A 334 0.01 -3.11 19.17
N GLY A 335 -0.34 -3.78 20.25
CA GLY A 335 -1.74 -3.92 20.68
C GLY A 335 -2.00 -5.19 21.48
N TYR A 336 -3.07 -5.90 21.13
CA TYR A 336 -3.55 -7.10 21.81
C TYR A 336 -3.33 -8.33 20.94
N TYR A 337 -2.72 -9.38 21.51
CA TYR A 337 -2.48 -10.61 20.77
C TYR A 337 -3.68 -11.56 20.81
N ASN A 338 -4.29 -11.76 21.98
CA ASN A 338 -5.45 -12.64 22.11
C ASN A 338 -6.79 -11.89 22.21
N GLN A 339 -7.88 -12.61 22.01
CA GLN A 339 -9.24 -12.07 21.99
C GLN A 339 -9.66 -11.45 23.33
N THR A 340 -9.42 -12.15 24.45
CA THR A 340 -9.87 -11.71 25.78
C THR A 340 -9.17 -10.43 26.20
N HIS A 341 -7.86 -10.33 25.97
CA HIS A 341 -7.09 -9.13 26.27
C HIS A 341 -7.59 -7.92 25.48
N ALA A 342 -8.04 -8.13 24.24
CA ALA A 342 -8.54 -7.06 23.38
C ALA A 342 -9.89 -6.48 23.81
N HIS A 343 -10.62 -7.13 24.72
CA HIS A 343 -11.90 -6.62 25.21
C HIS A 343 -11.78 -5.64 26.38
N THR A 344 -10.57 -5.28 26.80
CA THR A 344 -10.34 -4.26 27.84
C THR A 344 -9.64 -3.03 27.27
N PHE A 345 -10.16 -1.84 27.57
CA PHE A 345 -9.58 -0.59 27.14
C PHE A 345 -8.61 0.03 28.16
N TYR A 346 -8.57 -0.51 29.38
CA TYR A 346 -7.62 -0.14 30.44
C TYR A 346 -6.83 -1.36 30.94
N PRO A 347 -6.18 -2.13 30.03
CA PRO A 347 -5.39 -3.29 30.42
C PRO A 347 -4.14 -2.85 31.20
N ARG A 348 -3.56 -3.76 31.99
CA ARG A 348 -2.29 -3.51 32.69
C ARG A 348 -1.11 -3.31 31.73
N TYR A 349 -1.20 -3.84 30.51
CA TYR A 349 -0.15 -3.75 29.49
C TYR A 349 -0.74 -3.92 28.10
N LEU A 350 -0.03 -3.42 27.09
CA LEU A 350 -0.14 -3.85 25.70
C LEU A 350 1.08 -4.71 25.32
N ILE A 351 1.09 -5.25 24.11
CA ILE A 351 2.19 -6.09 23.62
C ILE A 351 2.78 -5.42 22.38
N ARG A 352 4.11 -5.28 22.37
CA ARG A 352 4.90 -4.88 21.21
C ARG A 352 5.88 -5.99 20.87
N ASN A 353 5.71 -6.64 19.71
CA ASN A 353 6.59 -7.71 19.23
C ASN A 353 6.93 -8.71 20.36
N SER A 354 5.91 -9.36 20.90
CA SER A 354 5.96 -10.32 22.03
C SER A 354 6.45 -9.76 23.38
N LYS A 355 6.73 -8.47 23.49
CA LYS A 355 7.16 -7.81 24.73
C LYS A 355 5.99 -7.04 25.36
N LYS A 356 5.78 -7.24 26.66
CA LYS A 356 4.79 -6.47 27.43
C LYS A 356 5.24 -5.02 27.61
N VAL A 357 4.36 -4.09 27.31
CA VAL A 357 4.51 -2.65 27.53
C VAL A 357 3.53 -2.25 28.62
N PRO A 358 3.97 -2.02 29.86
CA PRO A 358 3.10 -1.66 30.97
C PRO A 358 2.37 -0.34 30.70
N LEU A 359 1.11 -0.25 31.12
CA LEU A 359 0.31 0.98 31.03
C LEU A 359 0.17 1.58 32.45
N ALA A 360 0.74 2.76 32.62
CA ALA A 360 0.75 3.46 33.90
C ALA A 360 -0.68 3.73 34.38
N GLY A 361 -0.92 3.56 35.69
CA GLY A 361 -2.19 3.81 36.34
C GLY A 361 -3.32 2.80 36.06
N ASN A 362 -3.03 1.73 35.29
CA ASN A 362 -4.01 0.71 34.95
C ASN A 362 -3.90 -0.50 35.87
N THR A 363 -5.00 -0.87 36.50
CA THR A 363 -5.12 -2.06 37.36
C THR A 363 -5.62 -3.31 36.62
N GLY A 364 -6.02 -3.15 35.35
CA GLY A 364 -6.67 -4.18 34.54
C GLY A 364 -8.20 -4.20 34.71
N ASP A 365 -8.77 -3.15 35.23
CA ASP A 365 -10.22 -2.93 35.19
C ASP A 365 -10.68 -2.75 33.76
N PHE A 366 -11.84 -3.29 33.40
CA PHE A 366 -12.35 -3.26 32.03
C PHE A 366 -12.82 -1.87 31.59
N LEU A 367 -13.27 -1.06 32.54
CA LEU A 367 -13.96 0.21 32.28
C LEU A 367 -13.19 1.44 32.77
N LYS A 368 -12.19 1.27 33.65
CA LYS A 368 -11.53 2.38 34.34
C LYS A 368 -10.01 2.21 34.41
N GLY A 369 -9.30 3.29 34.23
CA GLY A 369 -7.85 3.39 34.33
C GLY A 369 -7.38 4.78 33.94
N GLU A 370 -6.08 5.03 34.04
CA GLU A 370 -5.49 6.31 33.65
C GLU A 370 -5.07 6.32 32.20
N THR A 371 -4.60 5.18 31.66
CA THR A 371 -4.09 5.07 30.31
C THR A 371 -5.06 4.31 29.41
N PHE A 372 -5.76 5.04 28.54
CA PHE A 372 -6.64 4.47 27.53
C PHE A 372 -5.80 3.85 26.41
N SER A 373 -5.85 2.53 26.29
CA SER A 373 -4.98 1.77 25.40
C SER A 373 -5.13 2.11 23.93
N HIS A 374 -6.35 2.42 23.48
CA HIS A 374 -6.60 2.75 22.07
C HIS A 374 -5.91 4.05 21.65
N SER A 375 -5.75 5.04 22.53
CA SER A 375 -5.00 6.26 22.23
C SER A 375 -3.52 5.98 21.92
N LEU A 376 -2.91 5.00 22.62
CA LEU A 376 -1.54 4.59 22.37
C LEU A 376 -1.42 3.82 21.04
N ILE A 377 -2.36 2.92 20.77
CA ILE A 377 -2.44 2.16 19.53
C ILE A 377 -2.58 3.11 18.34
N PHE A 378 -3.48 4.10 18.44
CA PHE A 378 -3.67 5.11 17.41
C PHE A 378 -2.41 5.96 17.20
N LYS A 379 -1.81 6.46 18.27
CA LYS A 379 -0.56 7.23 18.19
C LYS A 379 0.54 6.44 17.46
N ASP A 380 0.71 5.18 17.83
CA ASP A 380 1.74 4.31 17.26
C ASP A 380 1.52 4.03 15.76
N SER A 381 0.25 3.94 15.32
CA SER A 381 -0.08 3.82 13.90
C SER A 381 0.30 5.08 13.11
N LEU A 382 0.11 6.27 13.69
CA LEU A 382 0.55 7.54 13.07
C LEU A 382 2.07 7.62 12.97
N ASP A 383 2.79 7.19 14.01
CA ASP A 383 4.25 7.20 14.03
C ASP A 383 4.81 6.22 12.98
N PHE A 384 4.25 5.01 12.85
CA PHE A 384 4.61 4.06 11.80
C PHE A 384 4.43 4.64 10.39
N ILE A 385 3.32 5.34 10.11
CA ILE A 385 3.08 5.98 8.81
C ILE A 385 4.13 7.06 8.53
N ARG A 386 4.49 7.88 9.53
CA ARG A 386 5.52 8.92 9.41
C ARG A 386 6.90 8.33 9.12
N GLU A 387 7.28 7.29 9.84
CA GLU A 387 8.58 6.62 9.72
C GLU A 387 8.76 5.91 8.39
N ASN A 388 7.66 5.46 7.77
CA ASN A 388 7.69 4.69 6.53
C ASN A 388 7.23 5.48 5.29
N LYS A 389 7.00 6.80 5.39
CA LYS A 389 6.51 7.64 4.28
C LYS A 389 7.35 7.57 2.99
N ASP A 390 8.61 7.19 3.10
CA ASP A 390 9.59 7.17 2.01
C ASP A 390 9.79 5.77 1.39
N ARG A 391 9.02 4.77 1.83
CA ARG A 391 9.01 3.40 1.28
C ARG A 391 7.61 2.81 1.29
N PRO A 392 7.29 1.81 0.45
CA PRO A 392 5.99 1.16 0.51
C PRO A 392 5.74 0.57 1.89
N PHE A 393 4.56 0.78 2.44
CA PHE A 393 4.18 0.20 3.73
C PHE A 393 2.77 -0.39 3.68
N PHE A 394 2.57 -1.40 4.52
CA PHE A 394 1.28 -1.97 4.86
C PHE A 394 0.98 -1.69 6.33
N ALA A 395 -0.03 -0.88 6.60
CA ALA A 395 -0.54 -0.62 7.94
C ALA A 395 -1.88 -1.36 8.12
N TYR A 396 -1.87 -2.43 8.90
CA TYR A 396 -3.06 -3.14 9.34
C TYR A 396 -3.56 -2.54 10.65
N LEU A 397 -4.75 -1.99 10.65
CA LEU A 397 -5.35 -1.25 11.76
C LEU A 397 -6.61 -1.97 12.26
N PRO A 398 -6.44 -3.16 12.90
CA PRO A 398 -7.56 -3.93 13.43
C PRO A 398 -7.99 -3.35 14.77
N TRP A 399 -8.71 -2.26 14.74
CA TRP A 399 -9.11 -1.51 15.93
C TRP A 399 -10.24 -2.21 16.68
N THR A 400 -10.15 -2.25 18.02
CA THR A 400 -11.17 -2.87 18.87
C THR A 400 -12.45 -2.04 18.96
N PRO A 401 -12.44 -0.69 19.02
CA PRO A 401 -13.70 0.05 18.99
C PRO A 401 -14.46 -0.20 17.67
N PRO A 402 -15.83 -0.27 17.72
CA PRO A 402 -16.71 -0.02 18.86
C PRO A 402 -17.11 -1.26 19.68
N HIS A 403 -16.38 -2.39 19.62
CA HIS A 403 -16.70 -3.59 20.43
C HIS A 403 -16.81 -3.26 21.92
N GLY A 404 -17.80 -3.82 22.63
CA GLY A 404 -17.91 -3.68 24.11
C GLY A 404 -16.74 -4.35 24.84
N PHE A 405 -16.32 -3.92 26.01
CA PHE A 405 -16.96 -3.03 26.98
C PHE A 405 -16.84 -1.55 26.59
N TRP A 406 -17.93 -0.83 26.58
CA TRP A 406 -17.98 0.55 26.12
C TRP A 406 -17.45 1.51 27.17
N THR A 407 -16.31 2.12 26.90
CA THR A 407 -15.67 3.09 27.79
C THR A 407 -14.63 3.91 27.01
N MET A 408 -14.44 5.14 27.42
CA MET A 408 -13.41 6.05 26.93
C MET A 408 -13.09 7.11 27.98
N PRO A 409 -12.02 7.92 27.81
CA PRO A 409 -11.72 9.02 28.71
C PRO A 409 -12.83 10.09 28.72
N ASP A 410 -13.12 10.67 29.88
CA ASP A 410 -14.15 11.72 30.03
C ASP A 410 -13.86 12.97 29.19
N ASN A 411 -12.61 13.23 28.88
CA ASN A 411 -12.18 14.35 28.06
C ASN A 411 -12.22 14.07 26.53
N GLU A 412 -12.59 12.85 26.11
CA GLU A 412 -12.73 12.52 24.69
C GLU A 412 -13.81 13.40 24.05
N PRO A 413 -13.51 14.12 22.93
CA PRO A 413 -14.47 15.00 22.30
C PRO A 413 -15.76 14.32 21.89
N ALA A 414 -15.70 13.10 21.37
CA ALA A 414 -16.87 12.33 20.99
C ALA A 414 -17.77 12.02 22.18
N TRP A 415 -17.20 11.70 23.36
CA TRP A 415 -17.99 11.48 24.57
C TRP A 415 -18.75 12.73 25.00
N LYS A 416 -18.13 13.91 24.93
CA LYS A 416 -18.79 15.19 25.26
C LYS A 416 -20.01 15.48 24.39
N LYS A 417 -20.02 14.99 23.14
CA LYS A 417 -21.16 15.14 22.22
C LYS A 417 -22.35 14.26 22.56
N TYR A 418 -22.10 13.05 23.08
CA TYR A 418 -23.15 12.04 23.28
C TYR A 418 -23.62 11.90 24.73
N LYS A 419 -22.80 12.19 25.73
CA LYS A 419 -23.10 11.95 27.15
C LYS A 419 -24.40 12.59 27.69
N ASP A 420 -24.78 13.75 27.17
CA ASP A 420 -25.94 14.51 27.61
C ASP A 420 -27.16 14.33 26.67
N ARG A 421 -27.07 13.44 25.68
CA ARG A 421 -28.19 13.17 24.77
C ARG A 421 -29.29 12.41 25.50
N LYS A 422 -30.53 12.92 25.41
CA LYS A 422 -31.69 12.29 26.03
C LYS A 422 -32.17 11.11 25.17
N TRP A 423 -31.51 9.97 25.34
CA TRP A 423 -31.90 8.73 24.68
C TRP A 423 -32.66 7.83 25.67
N ASP A 424 -33.51 6.97 25.14
CA ASP A 424 -34.33 6.02 25.89
C ASP A 424 -34.04 4.61 25.33
N ALA A 425 -32.78 4.17 25.47
CA ALA A 425 -32.33 2.88 24.96
C ALA A 425 -32.41 1.81 26.09
N ALA A 426 -33.37 0.91 26.01
CA ALA A 426 -33.60 -0.23 26.89
C ALA A 426 -33.84 0.14 28.36
N ASN A 427 -32.88 0.72 29.05
CA ASN A 427 -32.91 1.19 30.44
C ASN A 427 -31.78 2.23 30.63
N GLN A 428 -31.62 2.75 31.86
CA GLN A 428 -30.62 3.79 32.14
C GLN A 428 -29.19 3.34 31.78
N LYS A 429 -28.79 2.12 32.13
CA LYS A 429 -27.50 1.54 31.77
C LYS A 429 -27.39 1.37 30.23
N GLY A 430 -28.43 0.83 29.62
CA GLY A 430 -28.47 0.66 28.16
C GLY A 430 -28.40 1.99 27.39
N THR A 431 -28.99 3.05 27.93
CA THR A 431 -28.88 4.41 27.39
C THR A 431 -27.43 4.92 27.46
N HIS A 432 -26.77 4.81 28.61
CA HIS A 432 -25.38 5.18 28.79
C HIS A 432 -24.45 4.38 27.84
N ASP A 433 -24.65 3.06 27.80
CA ASP A 433 -23.84 2.18 26.97
C ASP A 433 -24.05 2.48 25.44
N ALA A 434 -25.28 2.81 25.03
CA ALA A 434 -25.58 3.23 23.64
C ALA A 434 -24.92 4.57 23.29
N GLN A 435 -24.93 5.53 24.21
CA GLN A 435 -24.24 6.81 24.06
C GLN A 435 -22.73 6.59 23.92
N MET A 436 -22.16 5.72 24.77
CA MET A 436 -20.74 5.39 24.73
C MET A 436 -20.36 4.67 23.43
N TYR A 437 -21.19 3.72 22.94
CA TYR A 437 -21.02 3.08 21.65
C TYR A 437 -20.96 4.10 20.51
N ALA A 438 -21.94 5.01 20.46
CA ALA A 438 -21.98 6.05 19.44
C ALA A 438 -20.75 6.97 19.50
N ALA A 439 -20.32 7.33 20.71
CA ALA A 439 -19.10 8.10 20.92
C ALA A 439 -17.84 7.34 20.45
N MET A 440 -17.78 6.02 20.64
CA MET A 440 -16.67 5.20 20.13
C MET A 440 -16.65 5.14 18.62
N VAL A 441 -17.80 5.04 17.94
CA VAL A 441 -17.89 5.10 16.48
C VAL A 441 -17.40 6.44 15.95
N GLU A 442 -17.82 7.56 16.58
CA GLU A 442 -17.37 8.90 16.16
C GLU A 442 -15.88 9.13 16.46
N MET A 443 -15.36 8.62 17.58
CA MET A 443 -13.93 8.67 17.87
C MET A 443 -13.10 7.99 16.77
N VAL A 444 -13.53 6.79 16.36
CA VAL A 444 -12.87 6.04 15.27
C VAL A 444 -12.97 6.79 13.95
N ASP A 445 -14.15 7.33 13.61
CA ASP A 445 -14.34 8.14 12.43
C ASP A 445 -13.37 9.34 12.38
N ARG A 446 -13.27 10.10 13.48
CA ARG A 446 -12.34 11.23 13.61
C ARG A 446 -10.89 10.78 13.43
N GLN A 447 -10.50 9.67 14.04
CA GLN A 447 -9.14 9.13 13.93
C GLN A 447 -8.80 8.64 12.51
N ILE A 448 -9.77 8.09 11.78
CA ILE A 448 -9.63 7.80 10.35
C ILE A 448 -9.37 9.12 9.60
N GLY A 449 -10.14 10.17 9.89
CA GLY A 449 -9.92 11.51 9.33
C GLY A 449 -8.51 12.05 9.60
N GLU A 450 -8.01 11.91 10.82
CA GLU A 450 -6.65 12.33 11.19
C GLU A 450 -5.56 11.57 10.40
N ILE A 451 -5.76 10.27 10.13
CA ILE A 451 -4.86 9.50 9.24
C ILE A 451 -4.94 10.01 7.81
N MET A 452 -6.15 10.26 7.27
CA MET A 452 -6.31 10.81 5.91
C MET A 452 -5.63 12.17 5.76
N ASP A 453 -5.75 13.04 6.76
CA ASP A 453 -5.07 14.34 6.79
C ASP A 453 -3.54 14.19 6.91
N LEU A 454 -3.06 13.21 7.68
CA LEU A 454 -1.64 12.87 7.76
C LEU A 454 -1.09 12.45 6.39
N LEU A 455 -1.80 11.61 5.63
CA LEU A 455 -1.38 11.20 4.28
C LEU A 455 -1.22 12.41 3.34
N LYS A 456 -2.18 13.35 3.37
CA LYS A 456 -2.11 14.62 2.61
C LYS A 456 -0.93 15.48 3.05
N LYS A 457 -0.74 15.63 4.37
CA LYS A 457 0.39 16.39 4.93
C LYS A 457 1.74 15.82 4.53
N LEU A 458 1.85 14.51 4.48
CA LEU A 458 3.05 13.79 4.05
C LEU A 458 3.21 13.72 2.52
N ARG A 459 2.20 14.15 1.75
CA ARG A 459 2.15 14.09 0.27
C ARG A 459 2.27 12.67 -0.28
N ILE A 460 1.64 11.72 0.41
CA ILE A 460 1.58 10.31 0.01
C ILE A 460 0.13 9.83 -0.20
N ASP A 461 -0.85 10.73 -0.17
CA ASP A 461 -2.28 10.42 -0.31
C ASP A 461 -2.59 9.77 -1.66
N ASP A 462 -2.06 10.32 -2.76
CA ASP A 462 -2.27 9.78 -4.11
C ASP A 462 -1.61 8.41 -4.34
N ASP A 463 -0.57 8.11 -3.57
CA ASP A 463 0.17 6.86 -3.61
C ASP A 463 -0.30 5.87 -2.50
N THR A 464 -1.45 6.10 -1.88
CA THR A 464 -1.96 5.25 -0.80
C THR A 464 -3.37 4.74 -1.13
N ILE A 465 -3.53 3.41 -1.08
CA ILE A 465 -4.85 2.79 -1.09
C ILE A 465 -5.31 2.54 0.35
N VAL A 466 -6.55 2.93 0.64
CA VAL A 466 -7.16 2.79 1.96
C VAL A 466 -8.38 1.89 1.86
N PHE A 467 -8.47 0.89 2.74
CA PHE A 467 -9.64 0.02 2.92
C PHE A 467 -10.22 0.24 4.31
N ILE A 468 -11.56 0.21 4.41
CA ILE A 468 -12.31 0.26 5.68
C ILE A 468 -13.34 -0.84 5.67
N SER A 469 -13.34 -1.70 6.71
CA SER A 469 -14.35 -2.75 6.88
C SER A 469 -14.70 -2.98 8.36
N GLY A 470 -15.89 -3.55 8.62
CA GLY A 470 -16.14 -4.27 9.88
C GLY A 470 -15.45 -5.64 9.85
N ASP A 471 -15.33 -6.34 10.97
CA ASP A 471 -14.78 -7.71 11.00
C ASP A 471 -15.86 -8.79 10.89
N ASN A 472 -17.05 -8.52 11.38
CA ASN A 472 -18.26 -9.36 11.25
C ASN A 472 -19.50 -8.47 11.36
N GLY A 473 -20.67 -9.04 11.06
CA GLY A 473 -21.93 -8.32 11.19
C GLY A 473 -22.21 -7.84 12.59
N GLY A 474 -23.00 -6.80 12.70
CA GLY A 474 -23.32 -6.11 13.94
C GLY A 474 -24.11 -6.99 14.92
N LYS A 475 -23.89 -6.74 16.20
CA LYS A 475 -24.66 -7.39 17.27
C LYS A 475 -25.80 -6.49 17.70
N THR A 476 -26.99 -7.05 17.81
CA THR A 476 -28.18 -6.33 18.23
C THR A 476 -28.11 -6.03 19.74
N TYR A 477 -27.39 -4.97 20.07
CA TYR A 477 -27.29 -4.44 21.44
C TYR A 477 -28.48 -3.56 21.81
N PHE A 478 -28.64 -3.25 23.05
CA PHE A 478 -29.64 -2.28 23.59
C PHE A 478 -31.07 -2.61 23.19
N LYS A 479 -31.47 -3.91 23.32
CA LYS A 479 -32.83 -4.37 23.04
C LYS A 479 -33.78 -3.99 24.16
N SER A 480 -35.01 -3.63 23.77
CA SER A 480 -36.17 -3.47 24.63
C SER A 480 -37.42 -3.77 23.81
N ASP A 481 -38.62 -3.79 24.47
CA ASP A 481 -39.89 -3.94 23.75
C ASP A 481 -40.09 -2.83 22.73
N LYS A 482 -39.62 -1.62 23.04
CA LYS A 482 -39.64 -0.47 22.12
C LYS A 482 -38.60 -0.62 20.97
N TYR A 483 -37.49 -1.28 21.20
CA TYR A 483 -36.39 -1.46 20.25
C TYR A 483 -36.03 -2.94 20.09
N PRO A 484 -36.88 -3.78 19.48
CA PRO A 484 -36.67 -5.22 19.37
C PRO A 484 -35.45 -5.57 18.49
N HIS A 485 -34.99 -4.64 17.66
CA HIS A 485 -33.81 -4.75 16.80
C HIS A 485 -32.57 -4.04 17.38
N GLY A 486 -32.62 -3.66 18.67
CA GLY A 486 -31.62 -2.81 19.31
C GLY A 486 -31.84 -1.34 19.03
N PHE A 487 -31.44 -0.46 19.94
CA PHE A 487 -31.60 1.00 19.79
C PHE A 487 -30.84 1.54 18.56
N LEU A 488 -29.64 1.02 18.27
CA LEU A 488 -28.83 1.41 17.10
C LEU A 488 -29.09 0.54 15.88
N ALA A 489 -29.90 -0.50 16.01
CA ALA A 489 -30.42 -1.32 14.91
C ALA A 489 -29.43 -1.69 13.78
N PRO A 490 -28.27 -2.31 14.08
CA PRO A 490 -27.17 -2.52 13.15
C PRO A 490 -27.52 -3.32 11.88
N ASN A 491 -28.62 -4.08 11.92
CA ASN A 491 -29.07 -4.98 10.86
C ASN A 491 -30.40 -4.55 10.23
N LEU A 492 -30.85 -3.33 10.47
CA LEU A 492 -32.07 -2.76 9.91
C LEU A 492 -31.71 -1.65 8.93
N ASN A 493 -32.15 -1.80 7.68
CA ASN A 493 -32.00 -0.73 6.68
C ASN A 493 -32.84 0.49 7.11
N PRO A 494 -32.21 1.63 7.40
CA PRO A 494 -32.95 2.79 7.91
C PRO A 494 -33.85 3.46 6.88
N GLU A 495 -33.61 3.23 5.59
CA GLU A 495 -34.40 3.81 4.48
C GLU A 495 -35.59 2.94 4.12
N THR A 496 -35.38 1.61 3.99
CA THR A 496 -36.43 0.68 3.51
C THR A 496 -37.16 -0.02 4.65
N GLY A 497 -36.59 -0.07 5.85
CA GLY A 497 -37.09 -0.87 6.95
C GLY A 497 -36.83 -2.37 6.80
N GLU A 498 -36.16 -2.81 5.74
CA GLU A 498 -35.79 -4.21 5.55
C GLU A 498 -34.73 -4.64 6.56
N ARG A 499 -34.85 -5.88 7.02
CA ARG A 499 -33.96 -6.42 8.03
C ARG A 499 -33.09 -7.54 7.47
N PHE A 500 -31.78 -7.43 7.69
CA PHE A 500 -30.88 -8.57 7.54
C PHE A 500 -31.18 -9.62 8.63
N ARG A 501 -31.40 -10.86 8.20
CA ARG A 501 -31.64 -11.98 9.11
C ARG A 501 -30.40 -12.24 9.98
N GLY A 502 -30.60 -12.59 11.25
CA GLY A 502 -29.54 -12.93 12.18
C GLY A 502 -28.75 -11.71 12.66
N GLY A 503 -27.57 -11.96 13.18
CA GLY A 503 -26.57 -11.01 13.69
C GLY A 503 -25.26 -11.71 13.99
N LYS A 504 -24.35 -11.06 14.69
CA LYS A 504 -23.06 -11.65 15.10
C LYS A 504 -23.25 -13.09 15.65
N GLY A 505 -22.53 -14.04 15.07
CA GLY A 505 -22.61 -15.47 15.40
C GLY A 505 -23.42 -16.30 14.40
N ASP A 506 -24.26 -15.67 13.57
CA ASP A 506 -25.10 -16.33 12.57
C ASP A 506 -24.47 -16.22 11.16
N PHE A 507 -24.65 -17.24 10.30
CA PHE A 507 -24.23 -17.19 8.89
C PHE A 507 -25.27 -16.58 7.96
N TYR A 508 -26.20 -15.81 8.49
CA TYR A 508 -27.12 -15.00 7.70
C TYR A 508 -26.53 -13.60 7.48
N GLU A 509 -27.14 -12.83 6.58
CA GLU A 509 -26.68 -11.50 6.19
C GLU A 509 -26.35 -10.59 7.38
N GLY A 510 -27.16 -10.59 8.44
CA GLY A 510 -26.91 -9.77 9.64
C GLY A 510 -25.65 -10.16 10.43
N GLY A 511 -25.13 -11.38 10.21
CA GLY A 511 -23.91 -11.83 10.90
C GLY A 511 -22.65 -11.77 10.02
N ILE A 512 -22.79 -11.70 8.70
CA ILE A 512 -21.66 -11.75 7.75
C ILE A 512 -21.59 -10.55 6.80
N ARG A 513 -22.67 -9.78 6.59
CA ARG A 513 -22.62 -8.55 5.79
C ARG A 513 -21.90 -7.46 6.55
N VAL A 514 -20.86 -6.90 5.95
CA VAL A 514 -20.03 -5.84 6.56
C VAL A 514 -19.91 -4.65 5.63
N PRO A 515 -19.76 -3.42 6.16
CA PRO A 515 -19.31 -2.30 5.35
C PRO A 515 -17.97 -2.62 4.72
N PHE A 516 -17.80 -2.27 3.44
CA PHE A 516 -16.51 -2.35 2.76
C PHE A 516 -16.38 -1.15 1.83
N ILE A 517 -15.36 -0.36 2.09
CA ILE A 517 -15.06 0.88 1.39
C ILE A 517 -13.60 0.83 0.96
N ALA A 518 -13.30 1.27 -0.25
CA ALA A 518 -11.94 1.41 -0.73
C ALA A 518 -11.74 2.77 -1.40
N ARG A 519 -10.60 3.43 -1.15
CA ARG A 519 -10.23 4.71 -1.74
C ARG A 519 -8.79 4.67 -2.25
N TRP A 520 -8.61 5.07 -3.50
CA TRP A 520 -7.29 5.24 -4.11
C TRP A 520 -7.36 6.38 -5.12
N PRO A 521 -6.90 7.59 -4.76
CA PRO A 521 -6.99 8.76 -5.62
C PRO A 521 -6.39 8.54 -7.00
N GLY A 522 -7.08 9.02 -8.04
CA GLY A 522 -6.63 8.88 -9.42
C GLY A 522 -6.67 7.45 -10.00
N LYS A 523 -7.02 6.44 -9.19
CA LYS A 523 -7.15 5.04 -9.60
C LYS A 523 -8.59 4.54 -9.46
N ILE A 524 -9.19 4.66 -8.30
CA ILE A 524 -10.59 4.32 -8.07
C ILE A 524 -11.44 5.55 -8.40
N LYS A 525 -12.49 5.36 -9.19
CA LYS A 525 -13.44 6.43 -9.53
C LYS A 525 -14.23 6.82 -8.28
N ALA A 526 -14.14 8.09 -7.89
CA ALA A 526 -14.85 8.64 -6.75
C ALA A 526 -16.38 8.48 -6.89
N GLY A 527 -17.05 8.26 -5.77
CA GLY A 527 -18.51 8.11 -5.67
C GLY A 527 -19.06 6.83 -6.29
N THR A 528 -18.22 5.81 -6.52
CA THR A 528 -18.66 4.54 -7.08
C THR A 528 -19.39 3.70 -6.03
N VAL A 529 -20.53 3.10 -6.41
CA VAL A 529 -21.22 2.06 -5.63
C VAL A 529 -21.15 0.77 -6.43
N SER A 530 -20.69 -0.31 -5.80
CA SER A 530 -20.55 -1.62 -6.44
C SER A 530 -21.47 -2.65 -5.80
N GLU A 531 -22.18 -3.38 -6.64
CA GLU A 531 -23.00 -4.54 -6.25
C GLU A 531 -22.23 -5.87 -6.37
N HIS A 532 -20.92 -5.81 -6.70
CA HIS A 532 -20.10 -6.99 -6.77
C HIS A 532 -20.09 -7.72 -5.42
N LEU A 533 -20.37 -9.01 -5.46
CA LEU A 533 -20.33 -9.88 -4.29
C LEU A 533 -18.87 -10.17 -3.91
N GLY A 534 -18.36 -9.40 -2.95
CA GLY A 534 -17.01 -9.55 -2.42
C GLY A 534 -16.97 -10.36 -1.13
N TYR A 535 -15.81 -10.88 -0.79
CA TYR A 535 -15.60 -11.79 0.32
C TYR A 535 -14.21 -11.59 0.96
N PHE A 536 -14.05 -11.78 2.26
CA PHE A 536 -12.76 -11.51 2.93
C PHE A 536 -11.56 -12.27 2.35
N PRO A 537 -11.67 -13.55 1.96
CA PRO A 537 -10.59 -14.22 1.23
C PRO A 537 -10.10 -13.48 -0.03
N ASP A 538 -10.93 -12.64 -0.65
CA ASP A 538 -10.59 -11.87 -1.86
C ASP A 538 -9.54 -10.78 -1.60
N VAL A 539 -9.40 -10.36 -0.35
CA VAL A 539 -8.47 -9.28 0.02
C VAL A 539 -7.02 -9.69 -0.26
N MET A 540 -6.62 -10.92 0.08
CA MET A 540 -5.25 -11.37 -0.15
C MET A 540 -4.84 -11.34 -1.63
N PRO A 541 -5.56 -11.98 -2.58
CA PRO A 541 -5.20 -11.91 -4.00
C PRO A 541 -5.34 -10.48 -4.57
N THR A 542 -6.24 -9.65 -4.05
CA THR A 542 -6.34 -8.24 -4.42
C THR A 542 -5.08 -7.46 -4.02
N LEU A 543 -4.64 -7.59 -2.77
CA LEU A 543 -3.41 -6.96 -2.30
C LEU A 543 -2.17 -7.51 -2.99
N ALA A 544 -2.16 -8.81 -3.33
CA ALA A 544 -1.10 -9.41 -4.13
C ALA A 544 -0.99 -8.75 -5.51
N GLU A 545 -2.12 -8.57 -6.20
CA GLU A 545 -2.15 -7.93 -7.51
C GLU A 545 -1.75 -6.44 -7.42
N ILE A 546 -2.24 -5.69 -6.43
CA ILE A 546 -1.87 -4.30 -6.16
C ILE A 546 -0.37 -4.17 -5.88
N ALA A 547 0.18 -5.08 -5.09
CA ALA A 547 1.58 -5.08 -4.67
C ALA A 547 2.52 -5.76 -5.67
N ASN A 548 2.01 -6.34 -6.75
CA ASN A 548 2.74 -7.26 -7.63
C ASN A 548 3.47 -8.35 -6.83
N ALA A 549 2.76 -8.92 -5.85
CA ALA A 549 3.24 -9.99 -4.98
C ALA A 549 2.68 -11.34 -5.43
N THR A 550 3.27 -12.42 -4.96
CA THR A 550 2.74 -13.77 -5.21
C THR A 550 1.84 -14.18 -4.04
N PRO A 551 0.52 -14.34 -4.25
CA PRO A 551 -0.37 -14.85 -3.20
C PRO A 551 -0.08 -16.32 -2.92
N ARG A 552 -0.61 -16.84 -1.81
CA ARG A 552 -0.57 -18.28 -1.56
C ARG A 552 -1.27 -19.04 -2.69
N LYS A 553 -0.77 -20.24 -3.04
CA LYS A 553 -1.29 -21.02 -4.17
C LYS A 553 -2.70 -21.57 -3.95
N ASP A 554 -3.08 -21.80 -2.70
CA ASP A 554 -4.35 -22.38 -2.26
C ASP A 554 -5.28 -21.31 -1.64
N THR A 555 -5.24 -20.07 -2.17
CA THR A 555 -6.22 -19.03 -1.80
C THR A 555 -7.61 -19.41 -2.33
N ASP A 556 -8.62 -19.17 -1.50
CA ASP A 556 -10.03 -19.32 -1.90
C ASP A 556 -10.60 -18.01 -2.47
N GLY A 557 -9.84 -16.93 -2.38
CA GLY A 557 -10.25 -15.60 -2.82
C GLY A 557 -10.00 -15.37 -4.31
N ILE A 558 -10.74 -14.40 -4.85
CA ILE A 558 -10.60 -13.86 -6.21
C ILE A 558 -10.30 -12.37 -6.10
N SER A 559 -9.26 -11.89 -6.82
CA SER A 559 -8.97 -10.46 -6.80
C SER A 559 -10.15 -9.61 -7.25
N ILE A 560 -10.48 -8.59 -6.47
CA ILE A 560 -11.50 -7.57 -6.79
C ILE A 560 -10.88 -6.31 -7.42
N LEU A 561 -9.60 -6.34 -7.77
CA LEU A 561 -8.93 -5.18 -8.38
C LEU A 561 -9.62 -4.72 -9.67
N PRO A 562 -10.11 -5.60 -10.57
CA PRO A 562 -10.89 -5.15 -11.73
C PRO A 562 -12.13 -4.34 -11.35
N THR A 563 -12.86 -4.73 -10.29
CA THR A 563 -14.00 -3.96 -9.77
C THR A 563 -13.56 -2.62 -9.19
N LEU A 564 -12.46 -2.59 -8.44
CA LEU A 564 -11.93 -1.35 -7.84
C LEU A 564 -11.53 -0.32 -8.90
N LEU A 565 -10.87 -0.76 -9.97
CA LEU A 565 -10.37 0.13 -11.04
C LEU A 565 -11.41 0.42 -12.12
N GLY A 566 -12.50 -0.34 -12.18
CA GLY A 566 -13.50 -0.30 -13.26
C GLY A 566 -12.98 -0.93 -14.57
N ALA A 567 -13.89 -1.56 -15.32
CA ALA A 567 -13.57 -2.35 -16.53
C ALA A 567 -12.75 -1.59 -17.59
N LYS A 568 -12.85 -0.25 -17.65
CA LYS A 568 -12.13 0.59 -18.63
C LYS A 568 -10.64 0.78 -18.28
N ASN A 569 -10.27 0.62 -17.02
CA ASN A 569 -8.90 0.94 -16.56
C ASN A 569 -7.98 -0.27 -16.46
N ASN A 570 -8.52 -1.49 -16.36
CA ASN A 570 -7.71 -2.70 -16.16
C ASN A 570 -7.76 -3.70 -17.33
N GLY A 571 -8.72 -3.57 -18.26
CA GLY A 571 -8.88 -4.49 -19.40
C GLY A 571 -9.27 -5.92 -19.01
N SER A 572 -9.37 -6.22 -17.71
CA SER A 572 -9.74 -7.53 -17.17
C SER A 572 -11.19 -7.53 -16.70
N GLN A 573 -11.92 -8.59 -17.04
CA GLN A 573 -13.28 -8.79 -16.54
C GLN A 573 -13.21 -9.31 -15.09
N GLN A 574 -14.06 -8.74 -14.20
CA GLN A 574 -14.18 -9.22 -12.84
C GLN A 574 -14.72 -10.65 -12.82
N GLN A 575 -13.95 -11.55 -12.24
CA GLN A 575 -14.37 -12.93 -12.01
C GLN A 575 -15.36 -13.00 -10.85
N GLN A 576 -16.26 -14.00 -10.91
CA GLN A 576 -17.27 -14.26 -9.88
C GLN A 576 -16.96 -15.58 -9.17
N HIS A 577 -17.26 -15.64 -7.88
CA HIS A 577 -17.23 -16.88 -7.13
C HIS A 577 -18.30 -17.87 -7.64
N LYS A 578 -17.94 -19.13 -7.80
CA LYS A 578 -18.93 -20.19 -8.07
C LYS A 578 -19.78 -20.47 -6.83
N TYR A 579 -19.20 -20.34 -5.67
CA TYR A 579 -19.85 -20.45 -4.36
C TYR A 579 -19.01 -19.71 -3.31
N LEU A 580 -19.63 -19.34 -2.19
CA LEU A 580 -18.98 -18.87 -0.97
C LEU A 580 -19.28 -19.85 0.15
N TYR A 581 -18.33 -20.07 1.05
CA TYR A 581 -18.41 -21.10 2.08
C TYR A 581 -18.08 -20.58 3.47
N TRP A 582 -18.93 -20.98 4.44
CA TRP A 582 -18.73 -20.68 5.87
C TRP A 582 -18.94 -21.94 6.69
N GLU A 583 -18.12 -22.12 7.71
CA GLU A 583 -18.17 -23.26 8.64
C GLU A 583 -17.79 -22.81 10.04
N ASN A 584 -18.51 -23.33 11.04
CA ASN A 584 -18.10 -23.33 12.43
C ASN A 584 -18.42 -24.71 13.05
N LYS A 585 -18.18 -24.88 14.36
CA LYS A 585 -18.41 -26.19 15.03
C LYS A 585 -19.87 -26.68 14.97
N LYS A 586 -20.84 -25.82 14.66
CA LYS A 586 -22.28 -26.12 14.76
C LYS A 586 -22.99 -26.08 13.41
N SER A 587 -22.48 -25.34 12.46
CA SER A 587 -23.20 -25.01 11.22
C SER A 587 -22.26 -24.88 10.05
N ILE A 588 -22.78 -25.19 8.87
CA ILE A 588 -22.18 -24.94 7.56
C ILE A 588 -23.16 -24.09 6.76
N ALA A 589 -22.64 -23.10 6.05
CA ALA A 589 -23.41 -22.32 5.10
C ALA A 589 -22.68 -22.26 3.74
N LEU A 590 -23.45 -22.28 2.69
CA LEU A 590 -23.01 -22.14 1.31
C LEU A 590 -23.87 -21.08 0.64
N ARG A 591 -23.25 -20.18 -0.10
CA ARG A 591 -23.98 -19.26 -0.98
C ARG A 591 -23.61 -19.53 -2.43
N ILE A 592 -24.61 -19.74 -3.28
CA ILE A 592 -24.47 -19.87 -4.72
C ILE A 592 -25.36 -18.82 -5.36
N ASN A 593 -24.77 -17.83 -6.01
CA ASN A 593 -25.47 -16.64 -6.50
C ASN A 593 -26.27 -15.96 -5.37
N ASP A 594 -27.57 -15.86 -5.50
CA ASP A 594 -28.47 -15.21 -4.52
C ASP A 594 -29.06 -16.19 -3.48
N TRP A 595 -28.66 -17.46 -3.52
CA TRP A 595 -29.18 -18.51 -2.63
C TRP A 595 -28.15 -19.02 -1.63
#